data_26c7e423ad3db4ad7689fb19b1aa7a05
#
_entry.id   26c7e423ad3db4ad7689fb19b1aa7a05
#
_cell.length_a   1.000
_cell.length_b   1.000
_cell.length_c   1.000
_cell.angle_alpha   90.00
_cell.angle_beta   90.00
_cell.angle_gamma   90.00
#
_symmetry.space_group_name_H-M   'P 1'
#
loop_
_entity.id
_entity.type
_entity.pdbx_description
1 polymer ?
#
loop_
_entity_poly.entity_id
_entity_poly.type
_entity_poly.pdbx_seq_one_letter_code
_entity_poly.pdbx_strand_id
1 'polypeptide(L)'
;KKKLYEVSNFGNVKSCARTVYDKRTGTRTKNEKLLKCTQDSAGYLKVSLYKGTEYKEVWKVHRLVANHFCKQTDGCDVVNHIDNIKTNNHWTNLEWTTTLGNNLHMMVQGRHYVPAGDESTSAKVTSEMVSEILALSKEGTPQTTIGNMFGISQQQVSRIVRGHRWKNHPVRSK
;
A
#
# COMPACT_ATOMS: atom_id res chain seq x y z
N LYS A 1 31.36 -13.37 -12.81
CA LYS A 1 31.10 -13.41 -11.35
C LYS A 1 30.23 -14.62 -11.04
N LYS A 2 30.59 -15.46 -10.02
CA LYS A 2 29.77 -16.62 -9.62
C LYS A 2 28.41 -16.11 -9.12
N LYS A 3 27.29 -16.68 -9.62
CA LYS A 3 25.95 -16.43 -9.09
C LYS A 3 25.87 -16.97 -7.66
N LEU A 4 25.38 -16.15 -6.73
CA LEU A 4 25.19 -16.55 -5.34
C LEU A 4 23.78 -17.08 -5.09
N TYR A 5 22.81 -16.55 -5.83
CA TYR A 5 21.38 -16.87 -5.71
C TYR A 5 20.73 -16.90 -7.09
N GLU A 6 19.65 -17.65 -7.17
CA GLU A 6 18.75 -17.69 -8.33
C GLU A 6 17.32 -17.49 -7.87
N VAL A 7 16.53 -16.83 -8.69
CA VAL A 7 15.09 -16.68 -8.49
C VAL A 7 14.36 -17.34 -9.66
N SER A 8 13.29 -18.07 -9.37
CA SER A 8 12.41 -18.61 -10.41
C SER A 8 11.27 -17.66 -10.72
N ASN A 9 10.64 -17.85 -11.87
CA ASN A 9 9.43 -17.15 -12.27
C ASN A 9 8.20 -17.42 -11.37
N PHE A 10 8.27 -18.42 -10.49
CA PHE A 10 7.26 -18.74 -9.47
C PHE A 10 7.53 -18.08 -8.11
N GLY A 11 8.63 -17.35 -7.95
CA GLY A 11 9.00 -16.74 -6.68
C GLY A 11 9.79 -17.62 -5.73
N ASN A 12 10.31 -18.76 -6.22
CA ASN A 12 11.23 -19.55 -5.44
C ASN A 12 12.63 -18.97 -5.51
N VAL A 13 13.32 -18.87 -4.38
CA VAL A 13 14.69 -18.35 -4.30
C VAL A 13 15.62 -19.44 -3.82
N LYS A 14 16.67 -19.71 -4.59
CA LYS A 14 17.66 -20.75 -4.33
C LYS A 14 19.04 -20.12 -4.05
N SER A 15 19.71 -20.59 -3.02
CA SER A 15 21.15 -20.35 -2.80
C SER A 15 21.94 -21.33 -3.65
N CYS A 16 22.81 -20.82 -4.51
CA CYS A 16 23.66 -21.67 -5.34
C CYS A 16 24.77 -22.34 -4.53
N ALA A 17 25.21 -23.52 -4.96
CA ALA A 17 26.36 -24.21 -4.39
C ALA A 17 27.60 -23.32 -4.53
N ARG A 18 28.37 -23.18 -3.45
CA ARG A 18 29.58 -22.37 -3.44
C ARG A 18 30.55 -22.76 -2.33
N THR A 19 31.82 -22.56 -2.59
CA THR A 19 32.86 -22.65 -1.57
C THR A 19 32.92 -21.33 -0.78
N VAL A 20 32.90 -21.40 0.51
CA VAL A 20 33.02 -20.28 1.44
C VAL A 20 34.21 -20.54 2.38
N TYR A 21 34.90 -19.46 2.70
CA TYR A 21 35.94 -19.49 3.71
C TYR A 21 35.37 -19.05 5.05
N ASP A 22 35.61 -19.87 6.08
CA ASP A 22 35.26 -19.59 7.46
C ASP A 22 36.53 -19.49 8.28
N LYS A 23 36.71 -18.43 9.05
CA LYS A 23 37.93 -18.20 9.84
C LYS A 23 38.23 -19.31 10.86
N ARG A 24 37.22 -20.03 11.34
CA ARG A 24 37.33 -21.08 12.35
C ARG A 24 37.53 -22.49 11.76
N THR A 25 36.84 -22.76 10.63
CA THR A 25 36.75 -24.10 10.07
C THR A 25 37.45 -24.23 8.71
N GLY A 26 38.04 -23.16 8.21
CA GLY A 26 38.69 -23.13 6.90
C GLY A 26 37.69 -23.11 5.74
N THR A 27 38.10 -23.67 4.61
CA THR A 27 37.30 -23.70 3.38
C THR A 27 36.24 -24.81 3.46
N ARG A 28 34.97 -24.46 3.26
CA ARG A 28 33.88 -25.45 3.21
C ARG A 28 32.97 -25.21 2.00
N THR A 29 32.40 -26.28 1.47
CA THR A 29 31.36 -26.18 0.42
C THR A 29 29.98 -26.05 1.05
N LYS A 30 29.24 -25.04 0.64
CA LYS A 30 27.80 -24.95 0.88
C LYS A 30 27.07 -25.53 -0.33
N ASN A 31 26.24 -26.52 -0.11
CA ASN A 31 25.38 -27.07 -1.13
C ASN A 31 24.29 -26.09 -1.53
N GLU A 32 23.68 -26.29 -2.68
CA GLU A 32 22.51 -25.52 -3.08
C GLU A 32 21.35 -25.80 -2.13
N LYS A 33 20.54 -24.76 -1.92
CA LYS A 33 19.40 -24.86 -1.01
C LYS A 33 18.30 -23.89 -1.42
N LEU A 34 17.05 -24.39 -1.45
CA LEU A 34 15.86 -23.53 -1.54
C LEU A 34 15.73 -22.74 -0.24
N LEU A 35 15.59 -21.41 -0.36
CA LEU A 35 15.48 -20.53 0.79
C LEU A 35 14.03 -20.45 1.28
N LYS A 36 13.84 -20.47 2.60
CA LYS A 36 12.54 -20.25 3.22
C LYS A 36 12.22 -18.75 3.17
N CYS A 37 11.10 -18.41 2.53
CA CYS A 37 10.55 -17.08 2.56
C CYS A 37 9.66 -16.91 3.81
N THR A 38 9.61 -15.69 4.35
CA THR A 38 8.75 -15.32 5.49
C THR A 38 7.90 -14.12 5.10
N GLN A 39 6.72 -13.97 5.68
CA GLN A 39 5.90 -12.79 5.47
C GLN A 39 6.40 -11.61 6.32
N ASP A 40 6.28 -10.40 5.77
CA ASP A 40 6.41 -9.16 6.54
C ASP A 40 5.05 -8.74 7.13
N SER A 41 5.05 -7.69 7.96
CA SER A 41 3.82 -7.15 8.58
C SER A 41 2.77 -6.68 7.58
N ALA A 42 3.19 -6.34 6.36
CA ALA A 42 2.31 -5.94 5.27
C ALA A 42 1.79 -7.14 4.45
N GLY A 43 2.21 -8.39 4.77
CA GLY A 43 1.78 -9.62 4.12
C GLY A 43 2.59 -10.03 2.89
N TYR A 44 3.69 -9.33 2.55
CA TYR A 44 4.55 -9.70 1.43
C TYR A 44 5.58 -10.76 1.82
N LEU A 45 5.88 -11.68 0.91
CA LEU A 45 6.99 -12.61 1.09
C LEU A 45 8.33 -11.89 0.97
N LYS A 46 9.22 -12.14 1.93
CA LYS A 46 10.59 -11.65 1.97
C LYS A 46 11.58 -12.79 2.17
N VAL A 47 12.79 -12.60 1.66
CA VAL A 47 13.91 -13.53 1.78
C VAL A 47 15.18 -12.81 2.20
N SER A 48 15.99 -13.44 3.04
CA SER A 48 17.29 -12.91 3.46
C SER A 48 18.39 -13.48 2.56
N LEU A 49 19.14 -12.62 1.92
CA LEU A 49 20.29 -12.94 1.08
C LEU A 49 21.56 -12.48 1.76
N TYR A 50 22.60 -13.30 1.70
CA TYR A 50 23.88 -13.02 2.35
C TYR A 50 24.98 -12.88 1.31
N LYS A 51 25.71 -11.78 1.38
CA LYS A 51 26.91 -11.53 0.59
C LYS A 51 28.12 -11.66 1.49
N GLY A 52 28.76 -12.86 1.47
CA GLY A 52 29.77 -13.20 2.46
C GLY A 52 29.17 -13.64 3.81
N THR A 53 29.91 -13.40 4.90
CA THR A 53 29.51 -13.76 6.27
C THR A 53 28.83 -12.62 7.01
N GLU A 54 29.06 -11.38 6.60
CA GLU A 54 28.72 -10.18 7.40
C GLU A 54 27.57 -9.35 6.81
N TYR A 55 27.34 -9.42 5.50
CA TYR A 55 26.35 -8.56 4.85
C TYR A 55 25.07 -9.32 4.52
N LYS A 56 23.97 -8.93 5.19
CA LYS A 56 22.62 -9.47 5.02
C LYS A 56 21.74 -8.43 4.34
N GLU A 57 21.16 -8.79 3.23
CA GLU A 57 20.10 -8.01 2.56
C GLU A 57 18.76 -8.74 2.67
N VAL A 58 17.69 -7.98 2.94
CA VAL A 58 16.32 -8.51 2.94
C VAL A 58 15.61 -7.99 1.69
N TRP A 59 15.17 -8.92 0.86
CA TRP A 59 14.48 -8.61 -0.38
C TRP A 59 13.04 -9.08 -0.35
N LYS A 60 12.13 -8.28 -0.92
CA LYS A 60 10.77 -8.72 -1.21
C LYS A 60 10.79 -9.62 -2.45
N VAL A 61 10.16 -10.80 -2.35
CA VAL A 61 10.22 -11.83 -3.39
C VAL A 61 9.63 -11.33 -4.70
N HIS A 62 8.47 -10.66 -4.67
CA HIS A 62 7.85 -10.10 -5.87
C HIS A 62 8.78 -9.13 -6.63
N ARG A 63 9.58 -8.32 -5.90
CA ARG A 63 10.55 -7.43 -6.57
C ARG A 63 11.70 -8.19 -7.22
N LEU A 64 12.17 -9.28 -6.59
CA LEU A 64 13.17 -10.16 -7.22
C LEU A 64 12.64 -10.78 -8.51
N VAL A 65 11.40 -11.28 -8.49
CA VAL A 65 10.76 -11.85 -9.67
C VAL A 65 10.53 -10.79 -10.74
N ALA A 66 9.95 -9.65 -10.39
CA ALA A 66 9.65 -8.59 -11.34
C ALA A 66 10.94 -8.05 -12.01
N ASN A 67 12.02 -7.88 -11.25
CA ASN A 67 13.32 -7.44 -11.80
C ASN A 67 13.91 -8.38 -12.86
N HIS A 68 13.55 -9.68 -12.81
CA HIS A 68 14.15 -10.68 -13.72
C HIS A 68 13.22 -11.12 -14.84
N PHE A 69 11.91 -11.05 -14.64
CA PHE A 69 10.94 -11.68 -15.53
C PHE A 69 9.88 -10.70 -16.08
N CYS A 70 9.69 -9.52 -15.46
CA CYS A 70 8.74 -8.54 -15.95
C CYS A 70 9.48 -7.38 -16.64
N LYS A 71 8.96 -6.93 -17.77
CA LYS A 71 9.49 -5.75 -18.46
C LYS A 71 9.19 -4.50 -17.63
N GLN A 72 10.23 -3.80 -17.21
CA GLN A 72 10.08 -2.51 -16.54
C GLN A 72 10.00 -1.40 -17.60
N THR A 73 9.03 -0.49 -17.42
CA THR A 73 8.90 0.72 -18.23
C THR A 73 9.42 1.92 -17.43
N ASP A 74 9.97 2.91 -18.09
CA ASP A 74 10.48 4.12 -17.45
C ASP A 74 9.40 4.80 -16.60
N GLY A 75 9.79 5.25 -15.40
CA GLY A 75 8.86 5.84 -14.43
C GLY A 75 8.02 4.85 -13.62
N CYS A 76 8.09 3.53 -13.91
CA CYS A 76 7.42 2.50 -13.15
C CYS A 76 8.36 1.92 -12.09
N ASP A 77 8.14 2.27 -10.82
CA ASP A 77 8.98 1.89 -9.68
C ASP A 77 8.26 1.01 -8.64
N VAL A 78 6.95 0.81 -8.83
CA VAL A 78 6.08 -0.02 -7.98
C VAL A 78 5.81 -1.35 -8.69
N VAL A 79 5.88 -2.45 -7.93
CA VAL A 79 5.42 -3.77 -8.41
C VAL A 79 4.04 -4.05 -7.85
N ASN A 80 3.07 -4.21 -8.73
CA ASN A 80 1.68 -4.56 -8.41
C ASN A 80 1.45 -6.07 -8.54
N HIS A 81 0.58 -6.63 -7.68
CA HIS A 81 0.01 -7.96 -7.83
C HIS A 81 -1.36 -7.83 -8.51
N ILE A 82 -1.51 -8.35 -9.72
CA ILE A 82 -2.72 -8.19 -10.54
C ILE A 82 -3.95 -8.79 -9.82
N ASP A 83 -3.78 -9.95 -9.17
CA ASP A 83 -4.83 -10.62 -8.39
C ASP A 83 -4.96 -10.11 -6.95
N ASN A 84 -4.10 -9.17 -6.52
CA ASN A 84 -4.01 -8.64 -5.15
C ASN A 84 -3.59 -9.63 -4.07
N ILE A 85 -3.16 -10.82 -4.42
CA ILE A 85 -2.65 -11.81 -3.49
C ILE A 85 -1.14 -11.60 -3.32
N LYS A 86 -0.74 -10.93 -2.25
CA LYS A 86 0.66 -10.52 -1.96
C LYS A 86 1.65 -11.69 -1.86
N THR A 87 1.16 -12.90 -1.73
CA THR A 87 1.96 -14.14 -1.70
C THR A 87 2.07 -14.82 -3.05
N ASN A 88 1.22 -14.46 -4.04
CA ASN A 88 1.28 -14.99 -5.38
C ASN A 88 2.33 -14.24 -6.22
N ASN A 89 3.57 -14.70 -6.13
CA ASN A 89 4.72 -14.08 -6.80
C ASN A 89 5.04 -14.71 -8.17
N HIS A 90 4.06 -15.36 -8.81
CA HIS A 90 4.21 -15.80 -10.19
C HIS A 90 4.39 -14.60 -11.11
N TRP A 91 5.34 -14.64 -12.04
CA TRP A 91 5.72 -13.49 -12.87
C TRP A 91 4.55 -12.93 -13.71
N THR A 92 3.62 -13.77 -14.18
CA THR A 92 2.42 -13.34 -14.93
C THR A 92 1.42 -12.56 -14.09
N ASN A 93 1.53 -12.67 -12.76
CA ASN A 93 0.72 -11.94 -11.79
C ASN A 93 1.37 -10.64 -11.33
N LEU A 94 2.56 -10.32 -11.82
CA LEU A 94 3.33 -9.15 -11.41
C LEU A 94 3.50 -8.19 -12.58
N GLU A 95 3.30 -6.91 -12.32
CA GLU A 95 3.56 -5.85 -13.28
C GLU A 95 4.28 -4.67 -12.63
N TRP A 96 5.13 -4.00 -13.42
CA TRP A 96 5.68 -2.72 -13.04
C TRP A 96 4.68 -1.62 -13.33
N THR A 97 4.42 -0.76 -12.37
CA THR A 97 3.46 0.35 -12.47
C THR A 97 3.96 1.57 -11.72
N THR A 98 3.28 2.69 -11.92
CA THR A 98 3.49 3.90 -11.11
C THR A 98 2.67 3.82 -9.83
N THR A 99 2.98 4.66 -8.84
CA THR A 99 2.15 4.82 -7.63
C THR A 99 0.71 5.18 -7.99
N LEU A 100 0.53 6.07 -8.99
CA LEU A 100 -0.81 6.44 -9.46
C LEU A 100 -1.54 5.25 -10.10
N GLY A 101 -0.87 4.48 -10.96
CA GLY A 101 -1.44 3.28 -11.58
C GLY A 101 -1.87 2.24 -10.54
N ASN A 102 -1.04 2.00 -9.53
CA ASN A 102 -1.37 1.09 -8.44
C ASN A 102 -2.57 1.57 -7.61
N ASN A 103 -2.68 2.87 -7.35
CA ASN A 103 -3.82 3.45 -6.64
C ASN A 103 -5.11 3.35 -7.47
N LEU A 104 -5.05 3.60 -8.78
CA LEU A 104 -6.19 3.43 -9.69
C LEU A 104 -6.65 1.97 -9.73
N HIS A 105 -5.72 1.00 -9.79
CA HIS A 105 -6.05 -0.42 -9.72
C HIS A 105 -6.81 -0.77 -8.42
N MET A 106 -6.37 -0.23 -7.26
CA MET A 106 -7.09 -0.42 -5.99
C MET A 106 -8.50 0.20 -6.03
N MET A 107 -8.66 1.39 -6.64
CA MET A 107 -9.96 2.07 -6.77
C MET A 107 -10.93 1.28 -7.65
N VAL A 108 -10.48 0.83 -8.81
CA VAL A 108 -11.30 0.03 -9.75
C VAL A 108 -11.79 -1.27 -9.10
N GLN A 109 -11.00 -1.85 -8.23
CA GLN A 109 -11.35 -3.06 -7.50
C GLN A 109 -12.14 -2.81 -6.21
N GLY A 110 -12.61 -1.57 -5.97
CA GLY A 110 -13.41 -1.21 -4.79
C GLY A 110 -12.68 -1.33 -3.46
N ARG A 111 -11.34 -1.42 -3.47
CA ARG A 111 -10.52 -1.60 -2.26
C ARG A 111 -9.98 -0.29 -1.68
N HIS A 112 -10.15 0.81 -2.40
CA HIS A 112 -9.81 2.12 -1.90
C HIS A 112 -11.00 2.65 -1.09
N TYR A 113 -11.11 2.21 0.17
CA TYR A 113 -12.06 2.76 1.10
C TYR A 113 -11.51 4.07 1.67
N VAL A 114 -12.17 5.15 1.41
CA VAL A 114 -11.94 6.44 2.08
C VAL A 114 -13.11 6.64 3.03
N PRO A 115 -12.91 6.51 4.35
CA PRO A 115 -13.96 6.77 5.33
C PRO A 115 -14.48 8.20 5.13
N ALA A 116 -15.78 8.34 4.96
CA ALA A 116 -16.44 9.63 4.79
C ALA A 116 -17.52 9.80 5.84
N GLY A 117 -17.81 11.05 6.21
CA GLY A 117 -18.81 11.33 7.22
C GLY A 117 -18.42 10.79 8.59
N ASP A 118 -19.37 10.17 9.27
CA ASP A 118 -19.24 9.67 10.65
C ASP A 118 -18.26 8.50 10.79
N GLU A 119 -17.95 7.80 9.69
CA GLU A 119 -17.00 6.68 9.68
C GLU A 119 -15.54 7.14 9.71
N SER A 120 -15.29 8.44 9.51
CA SER A 120 -13.94 9.00 9.62
C SER A 120 -13.57 9.19 11.07
N THR A 121 -12.53 8.51 11.56
CA THR A 121 -12.01 8.70 12.93
C THR A 121 -11.52 10.12 13.23
N SER A 122 -11.35 10.93 12.20
CA SER A 122 -10.98 12.35 12.27
C SER A 122 -12.17 13.29 12.06
N ALA A 123 -13.39 12.77 11.95
CA ALA A 123 -14.56 13.57 11.73
C ALA A 123 -14.94 14.30 13.04
N LYS A 124 -14.78 15.62 13.03
CA LYS A 124 -15.31 16.50 14.11
C LYS A 124 -16.79 16.82 13.92
N VAL A 125 -17.41 16.36 12.83
CA VAL A 125 -18.78 16.69 12.42
C VAL A 125 -19.51 15.40 12.09
N THR A 126 -20.60 15.13 12.78
CA THR A 126 -21.48 13.96 12.56
C THR A 126 -22.59 14.28 11.54
N SER A 127 -23.31 13.25 11.12
CA SER A 127 -24.46 13.38 10.20
C SER A 127 -25.59 14.22 10.79
N GLU A 128 -25.85 14.07 12.09
CA GLU A 128 -26.83 14.85 12.84
C GLU A 128 -26.43 16.33 12.84
N MET A 129 -25.17 16.63 13.19
CA MET A 129 -24.64 18.01 13.17
C MET A 129 -24.77 18.64 11.78
N VAL A 130 -24.54 17.86 10.69
CA VAL A 130 -24.72 18.36 9.32
C VAL A 130 -26.18 18.72 9.05
N SER A 131 -27.14 17.90 9.50
CA SER A 131 -28.57 18.21 9.37
C SER A 131 -28.93 19.52 10.05
N GLU A 132 -28.44 19.74 11.28
CA GLU A 132 -28.68 20.98 12.04
C GLU A 132 -28.00 22.19 11.39
N ILE A 133 -26.74 22.05 10.93
CA ILE A 133 -26.00 23.11 10.21
C ILE A 133 -26.77 23.54 8.96
N LEU A 134 -27.33 22.60 8.20
CA LEU A 134 -28.09 22.88 7.00
C LEU A 134 -29.42 23.57 7.33
N ALA A 135 -30.11 23.16 8.40
CA ALA A 135 -31.32 23.79 8.88
C ALA A 135 -31.10 25.24 9.32
N LEU A 136 -30.11 25.48 10.19
CA LEU A 136 -29.77 26.82 10.67
C LEU A 136 -29.31 27.73 9.52
N SER A 137 -28.58 27.21 8.56
CA SER A 137 -28.18 27.98 7.38
C SER A 137 -29.39 28.36 6.50
N LYS A 138 -30.39 27.49 6.39
CA LYS A 138 -31.64 27.77 5.66
C LYS A 138 -32.50 28.82 6.36
N GLU A 139 -32.44 28.88 7.68
CA GLU A 139 -33.08 29.88 8.54
C GLU A 139 -32.38 31.26 8.51
N GLY A 140 -31.25 31.36 7.80
CA GLY A 140 -30.49 32.60 7.65
C GLY A 140 -29.47 32.87 8.75
N THR A 141 -29.20 31.90 9.63
CA THR A 141 -28.19 32.04 10.70
C THR A 141 -26.80 32.26 10.09
N PRO A 142 -26.02 33.28 10.51
CA PRO A 142 -24.68 33.53 10.00
C PRO A 142 -23.76 32.33 10.17
N GLN A 143 -22.98 32.00 9.13
CA GLN A 143 -22.09 30.82 9.15
C GLN A 143 -21.01 30.90 10.24
N THR A 144 -20.60 32.09 10.67
CA THR A 144 -19.71 32.29 11.81
C THR A 144 -20.37 31.87 13.13
N THR A 145 -21.64 32.21 13.31
CA THR A 145 -22.44 31.80 14.49
C THR A 145 -22.59 30.28 14.51
N ILE A 146 -22.97 29.67 13.38
CA ILE A 146 -23.08 28.22 13.22
C ILE A 146 -21.73 27.58 13.55
N GLY A 147 -20.62 28.09 13.03
CA GLY A 147 -19.29 27.56 13.31
C GLY A 147 -18.97 27.55 14.80
N ASN A 148 -19.27 28.62 15.52
CA ASN A 148 -19.09 28.71 16.97
C ASN A 148 -19.95 27.71 17.74
N MET A 149 -21.21 27.49 17.34
CA MET A 149 -22.12 26.54 17.97
C MET A 149 -21.63 25.10 17.89
N PHE A 150 -21.03 24.72 16.76
CA PHE A 150 -20.56 23.34 16.50
C PHE A 150 -19.05 23.16 16.68
N GLY A 151 -18.34 24.18 17.14
CA GLY A 151 -16.88 24.10 17.35
C GLY A 151 -16.06 23.86 16.08
N ILE A 152 -16.54 24.36 14.94
CA ILE A 152 -15.91 24.25 13.63
C ILE A 152 -15.70 25.62 12.99
N SER A 153 -14.77 25.72 12.05
CA SER A 153 -14.51 26.98 11.37
C SER A 153 -15.65 27.39 10.42
N GLN A 154 -15.84 28.68 10.22
CA GLN A 154 -16.78 29.21 9.23
C GLN A 154 -16.54 28.62 7.82
N GLN A 155 -15.28 28.38 7.45
CA GLN A 155 -14.94 27.73 6.18
C GLN A 155 -15.46 26.30 6.09
N GLN A 156 -15.45 25.53 7.20
CA GLN A 156 -16.01 24.19 7.25
C GLN A 156 -17.54 24.23 7.10
N VAL A 157 -18.22 25.18 7.78
CA VAL A 157 -19.65 25.41 7.60
C VAL A 157 -19.96 25.75 6.12
N SER A 158 -19.22 26.66 5.52
CA SER A 158 -19.39 27.02 4.11
C SER A 158 -19.24 25.83 3.15
N ARG A 159 -18.24 24.96 3.38
CA ARG A 159 -18.06 23.73 2.58
C ARG A 159 -19.20 22.74 2.74
N ILE A 160 -19.76 22.63 3.94
CA ILE A 160 -20.94 21.80 4.21
C ILE A 160 -22.14 22.38 3.48
N VAL A 161 -22.45 23.66 3.68
CA VAL A 161 -23.61 24.34 3.09
C VAL A 161 -23.58 24.30 1.55
N ARG A 162 -22.41 24.52 0.94
CA ARG A 162 -22.23 24.45 -0.53
C ARG A 162 -22.15 23.03 -1.10
N GLY A 163 -22.13 21.99 -0.28
CA GLY A 163 -22.03 20.60 -0.73
C GLY A 163 -20.64 20.14 -1.19
N HIS A 164 -19.58 20.88 -0.88
CA HIS A 164 -18.20 20.46 -1.11
C HIS A 164 -17.74 19.37 -0.13
N ARG A 165 -18.42 19.27 1.02
CA ARG A 165 -18.37 18.14 1.96
C ARG A 165 -19.80 17.67 2.20
N TRP A 166 -19.96 16.39 2.52
CA TRP A 166 -21.27 15.77 2.75
C TRP A 166 -22.23 15.92 1.55
N LYS A 167 -21.68 15.76 0.34
CA LYS A 167 -22.43 15.92 -0.92
C LYS A 167 -23.67 15.02 -0.99
N ASN A 168 -23.55 13.80 -0.50
CA ASN A 168 -24.60 12.78 -0.56
C ASN A 168 -25.44 12.69 0.75
N HIS A 169 -25.41 13.75 1.57
CA HIS A 169 -26.18 13.76 2.81
C HIS A 169 -27.70 13.73 2.53
N PRO A 170 -28.51 12.89 3.22
CA PRO A 170 -29.95 12.69 2.92
C PRO A 170 -30.78 13.97 2.89
N VAL A 171 -30.46 14.97 3.71
CA VAL A 171 -31.18 16.27 3.76
C VAL A 171 -31.03 17.07 2.47
N ARG A 172 -30.05 16.74 1.59
CA ARG A 172 -29.85 17.43 0.30
C ARG A 172 -30.64 16.80 -0.85
N SER A 173 -31.19 15.62 -0.63
CA SER A 173 -31.86 14.83 -1.67
C SER A 173 -33.39 15.12 -1.74
N LYS A 174 -33.84 16.19 -1.07
CA LYS A 174 -35.26 16.62 -1.08
C LYS A 174 -35.39 17.98 -1.73
#